data_a5582dcb4bc4bc9959044a50af42251f
#
_entry.id   a5582dcb4bc4bc9959044a50af42251f
#
_cell.length_a   1.000
_cell.length_b   1.000
_cell.length_c   1.000
_cell.angle_alpha   90.00
_cell.angle_beta   90.00
_cell.angle_gamma   90.00
#
_symmetry.space_group_name_H-M   'P 1'
#
loop_
_entity.id
_entity.type
_entity.pdbx_description
1 polymer ?
#
loop_
_entity_poly.entity_id
_entity_poly.type
_entity_poly.pdbx_seq_one_letter_code
_entity_poly.pdbx_strand_id
1 'polypeptide(L)'
;MNTPKNKSGNNMDRRSFLKVSMLASGALMVGVGSYGTLLAGETEQETWIPNLYVRIDPDGKITIVSKNPEGGQGVKTAFPMVVAECLEVDWKDVQVEQAPLDDRYGRQVAGGSRGTPDGWDDLRVAGTAAMHLLVVAAAKQWGVARAECYAQSGTIRHRQSDKSVSYASLLETAAKIPVPDVSDLKLKSRPSDFKLLGSFVPGIDNKKIMTGQ
;
A
#
# COMPACT_ATOMS: atom_id res chain seq x y z
N MET A 1 46.82 14.48 -0.87
CA MET A 1 45.55 15.02 -0.33
C MET A 1 44.45 14.06 -0.72
N ASN A 2 44.03 13.21 0.21
CA ASN A 2 42.96 12.23 0.01
C ASN A 2 41.63 12.83 0.51
N THR A 3 40.72 13.11 -0.38
CA THR A 3 39.32 13.45 -0.07
C THR A 3 38.55 12.18 0.29
N PRO A 4 37.85 12.10 1.41
CA PRO A 4 37.04 10.94 1.74
C PRO A 4 35.77 10.96 0.90
N LYS A 5 35.49 9.87 0.19
CA LYS A 5 34.23 9.60 -0.49
C LYS A 5 33.14 9.42 0.56
N ASN A 6 32.25 10.39 0.66
CA ASN A 6 31.03 10.31 1.45
C ASN A 6 30.07 9.30 0.80
N LYS A 7 30.04 8.07 1.31
CA LYS A 7 29.02 7.07 1.04
C LYS A 7 27.91 7.25 2.08
N SER A 8 27.02 8.18 1.85
CA SER A 8 25.74 8.27 2.57
C SER A 8 24.61 8.03 1.57
N GLY A 9 24.47 6.80 1.12
CA GLY A 9 23.26 6.29 0.56
C GLY A 9 22.59 5.46 1.64
N ASN A 10 21.62 6.01 2.36
CA ASN A 10 20.71 5.23 3.20
C ASN A 10 19.85 4.36 2.25
N ASN A 11 20.41 3.23 1.83
CA ASN A 11 19.59 2.13 1.32
C ASN A 11 18.83 1.56 2.52
N MET A 12 17.61 2.04 2.71
CA MET A 12 16.67 1.45 3.65
C MET A 12 16.49 -0.01 3.23
N ASP A 13 16.92 -0.94 4.10
CA ASP A 13 16.77 -2.37 3.85
C ASP A 13 15.28 -2.68 3.66
N ARG A 14 14.93 -3.48 2.63
CA ARG A 14 13.55 -3.86 2.30
C ARG A 14 12.79 -4.47 3.49
N ARG A 15 13.49 -5.07 4.45
CA ARG A 15 12.94 -5.55 5.73
C ARG A 15 12.51 -4.42 6.65
N SER A 16 13.23 -3.31 6.64
CA SER A 16 12.89 -2.13 7.44
C SER A 16 11.66 -1.40 6.91
N PHE A 17 11.37 -1.50 5.63
CA PHE A 17 10.20 -0.91 4.98
C PHE A 17 8.88 -1.53 5.44
N LEU A 18 8.88 -2.80 5.83
CA LEU A 18 7.68 -3.55 6.23
C LEU A 18 7.51 -3.74 7.74
N LYS A 19 8.32 -3.10 8.60
CA LYS A 19 8.16 -3.23 10.05
C LYS A 19 6.92 -2.52 10.55
N VAL A 20 6.06 -3.26 11.22
CA VAL A 20 4.84 -2.79 11.88
C VAL A 20 5.18 -2.21 13.25
N SER A 21 4.75 -1.00 13.54
CA SER A 21 4.76 -0.43 14.88
C SER A 21 3.31 -0.24 15.36
N MET A 22 2.91 -0.99 16.37
CA MET A 22 1.68 -0.74 17.11
C MET A 22 1.88 0.47 18.01
N LEU A 23 1.09 1.51 17.85
CA LEU A 23 0.95 2.57 18.86
C LEU A 23 -0.31 2.29 19.69
N ALA A 24 -0.24 2.63 20.97
CA ALA A 24 -1.24 2.33 22.00
C ALA A 24 -2.61 3.04 21.82
N SER A 25 -2.91 3.53 20.63
CA SER A 25 -4.20 4.13 20.24
C SER A 25 -4.89 3.35 19.13
N GLY A 26 -4.51 2.06 18.89
CA GLY A 26 -5.18 1.20 17.94
C GLY A 26 -4.96 1.50 16.46
N ALA A 27 -4.13 2.46 16.09
CA ALA A 27 -3.72 2.67 14.72
C ALA A 27 -2.46 1.87 14.41
N LEU A 28 -2.54 0.95 13.43
CA LEU A 28 -1.39 0.22 12.94
C LEU A 28 -0.59 1.10 11.99
N MET A 29 0.57 1.57 12.43
CA MET A 29 1.53 2.26 11.57
C MET A 29 2.65 1.32 11.16
N VAL A 30 2.82 1.10 9.87
CA VAL A 30 4.02 0.52 9.30
C VAL A 30 4.95 1.67 8.92
N GLY A 31 5.89 1.98 9.79
CA GLY A 31 6.87 3.03 9.54
C GLY A 31 8.21 2.66 10.14
N VAL A 32 9.28 2.88 9.40
CA VAL A 32 10.65 2.84 9.90
C VAL A 32 11.00 4.23 10.40
N GLY A 33 11.24 4.36 11.69
CA GLY A 33 11.80 5.58 12.25
C GLY A 33 11.03 6.09 13.46
N SER A 34 11.77 6.24 14.56
CA SER A 34 11.34 6.81 15.84
C SER A 34 10.73 8.20 15.65
N TYR A 35 9.44 8.39 15.98
CA TYR A 35 8.94 9.69 16.43
C TYR A 35 7.68 9.56 17.27
N GLY A 36 7.79 10.13 18.48
CA GLY A 36 6.77 10.94 19.18
C GLY A 36 5.49 10.26 19.63
N THR A 37 5.42 10.08 20.92
CA THR A 37 4.22 9.92 21.75
C THR A 37 3.08 10.83 21.28
N LEU A 38 1.95 10.27 20.83
CA LEU A 38 0.69 10.98 20.73
C LEU A 38 -0.28 10.45 21.80
N LEU A 39 -0.92 11.38 22.48
CA LEU A 39 -1.77 11.23 23.64
C LEU A 39 -3.04 10.43 23.32
N ALA A 40 -3.47 9.62 24.28
CA ALA A 40 -4.70 8.88 24.26
C ALA A 40 -5.92 9.83 24.21
N GLY A 41 -6.86 9.57 23.32
CA GLY A 41 -8.18 10.22 23.26
C GLY A 41 -9.14 9.43 22.40
N GLU A 42 -10.18 8.93 23.02
CA GLU A 42 -11.46 8.43 22.53
C GLU A 42 -11.50 7.40 21.38
N THR A 43 -12.28 6.35 21.61
CA THR A 43 -12.55 5.18 20.76
C THR A 43 -13.22 5.55 19.43
N GLU A 44 -12.44 5.99 18.46
CA GLU A 44 -12.85 6.01 17.06
C GLU A 44 -12.46 4.70 16.39
N GLN A 45 -13.30 4.19 15.50
CA GLN A 45 -13.04 2.97 14.71
C GLN A 45 -11.73 3.14 13.95
N GLU A 46 -10.82 2.21 14.16
CA GLU A 46 -9.42 2.39 13.78
C GLU A 46 -9.18 2.16 12.30
N THR A 47 -8.59 3.17 11.66
CA THR A 47 -8.05 3.10 10.30
C THR A 47 -6.86 2.13 10.26
N TRP A 48 -6.85 1.21 9.30
CA TRP A 48 -5.75 0.29 9.10
C TRP A 48 -4.73 0.82 8.09
N ILE A 49 -3.47 0.94 8.53
CA ILE A 49 -2.36 1.46 7.73
C ILE A 49 -1.25 0.41 7.69
N PRO A 50 -1.32 -0.56 6.75
CA PRO A 50 -0.35 -1.66 6.67
C PRO A 50 1.05 -1.20 6.21
N ASN A 51 1.14 -0.07 5.54
CA ASN A 51 2.39 0.53 5.06
C ASN A 51 2.18 1.99 4.66
N LEU A 52 3.25 2.68 4.24
CA LEU A 52 3.21 4.10 3.87
C LEU A 52 2.29 4.41 2.67
N TYR A 53 1.95 3.42 1.84
CA TYR A 53 1.20 3.63 0.62
C TYR A 53 -0.27 3.30 0.72
N VAL A 54 -0.68 2.50 1.72
CA VAL A 54 -2.05 1.99 1.83
C VAL A 54 -2.65 2.38 3.16
N ARG A 55 -3.86 2.92 3.12
CA ARG A 55 -4.74 3.12 4.27
C ARG A 55 -6.12 2.58 3.94
N ILE A 56 -6.71 1.82 4.84
CA ILE A 56 -8.08 1.32 4.72
C ILE A 56 -8.84 1.74 5.96
N ASP A 57 -9.92 2.46 5.75
CA ASP A 57 -10.79 2.97 6.81
C ASP A 57 -11.92 1.95 7.13
N PRO A 58 -12.49 1.98 8.33
CA PRO A 58 -13.57 1.06 8.74
C PRO A 58 -14.84 1.16 7.89
N ASP A 59 -15.07 2.31 7.24
CA ASP A 59 -16.16 2.51 6.29
C ASP A 59 -15.90 1.87 4.92
N GLY A 60 -14.72 1.24 4.74
CA GLY A 60 -14.31 0.60 3.49
C GLY A 60 -13.58 1.50 2.51
N LYS A 61 -13.35 2.75 2.85
CA LYS A 61 -12.59 3.69 2.03
C LYS A 61 -11.13 3.23 1.93
N ILE A 62 -10.62 3.13 0.71
CA ILE A 62 -9.25 2.74 0.43
C ILE A 62 -8.49 3.94 -0.11
N THR A 63 -7.48 4.40 0.63
CA THR A 63 -6.61 5.49 0.21
C THR A 63 -5.24 4.94 -0.17
N ILE A 64 -4.75 5.33 -1.35
CA ILE A 64 -3.42 4.98 -1.83
C ILE A 64 -2.61 6.27 -2.01
N VAL A 65 -1.41 6.29 -1.44
CA VAL A 65 -0.53 7.44 -1.45
C VAL A 65 0.42 7.37 -2.65
N SER A 66 0.41 8.42 -3.47
CA SER A 66 1.39 8.62 -4.54
C SER A 66 2.61 9.37 -4.01
N LYS A 67 3.77 8.75 -4.01
CA LYS A 67 4.97 9.31 -3.34
C LYS A 67 5.66 10.44 -4.11
N ASN A 68 5.70 10.38 -5.43
CA ASN A 68 6.45 11.34 -6.24
C ASN A 68 5.59 12.55 -6.63
N PRO A 69 6.18 13.75 -6.77
CA PRO A 69 5.46 14.92 -7.22
C PRO A 69 4.93 14.75 -8.65
N GLU A 70 3.69 15.20 -8.88
CA GLU A 70 3.06 15.25 -10.20
C GLU A 70 3.45 16.56 -10.89
N GLY A 71 4.03 16.44 -12.06
CA GLY A 71 4.43 17.57 -12.92
C GLY A 71 3.85 17.45 -14.34
N GLY A 72 2.79 16.65 -14.53
CA GLY A 72 2.19 16.36 -15.82
C GLY A 72 2.62 15.02 -16.43
N GLN A 73 3.47 14.25 -15.74
CA GLN A 73 3.98 12.96 -16.23
C GLN A 73 3.09 11.77 -15.83
N GLY A 74 2.04 11.98 -15.02
CA GLY A 74 1.02 10.98 -14.69
C GLY A 74 1.36 10.05 -13.53
N VAL A 75 2.44 10.26 -12.76
CA VAL A 75 2.81 9.37 -11.65
C VAL A 75 1.80 9.37 -10.51
N LYS A 76 1.07 10.48 -10.30
CA LYS A 76 0.00 10.56 -9.30
C LYS A 76 -1.14 9.58 -9.59
N THR A 77 -1.33 9.18 -10.84
CA THR A 77 -2.26 8.11 -11.26
C THR A 77 -1.57 6.76 -11.33
N ALA A 78 -0.41 6.71 -11.98
CA ALA A 78 0.27 5.44 -12.28
C ALA A 78 0.74 4.69 -11.03
N PHE A 79 1.28 5.38 -10.02
CA PHE A 79 1.76 4.73 -8.80
C PHE A 79 0.64 4.08 -8.00
N PRO A 80 -0.48 4.78 -7.71
CA PRO A 80 -1.62 4.14 -7.08
C PRO A 80 -2.22 2.99 -7.88
N MET A 81 -2.17 3.03 -9.23
CA MET A 81 -2.61 1.89 -10.04
C MET A 81 -1.77 0.64 -9.77
N VAL A 82 -0.44 0.77 -9.61
CA VAL A 82 0.44 -0.37 -9.27
C VAL A 82 0.06 -0.97 -7.92
N VAL A 83 -0.18 -0.14 -6.92
CA VAL A 83 -0.57 -0.59 -5.59
C VAL A 83 -1.97 -1.22 -5.61
N ALA A 84 -2.95 -0.58 -6.26
CA ALA A 84 -4.33 -1.07 -6.39
C ALA A 84 -4.40 -2.43 -7.08
N GLU A 85 -3.62 -2.60 -8.17
CA GLU A 85 -3.48 -3.87 -8.88
C GLU A 85 -3.02 -4.99 -7.96
N CYS A 86 -2.00 -4.74 -7.13
CA CYS A 86 -1.43 -5.73 -6.22
C CYS A 86 -2.27 -5.94 -4.96
N LEU A 87 -3.05 -4.94 -4.56
CA LEU A 87 -4.00 -5.01 -3.46
C LEU A 87 -5.30 -5.70 -3.87
N GLU A 88 -5.53 -5.96 -5.17
CA GLU A 88 -6.76 -6.54 -5.73
C GLU A 88 -8.03 -5.73 -5.41
N VAL A 89 -7.95 -4.41 -5.62
CA VAL A 89 -9.08 -3.48 -5.44
C VAL A 89 -9.47 -2.85 -6.77
N ASP A 90 -10.76 -2.54 -6.93
CA ASP A 90 -11.23 -1.85 -8.11
C ASP A 90 -10.81 -0.38 -8.08
N TRP A 91 -10.32 0.14 -9.22
CA TRP A 91 -9.83 1.51 -9.31
C TRP A 91 -10.84 2.58 -8.88
N LYS A 92 -12.11 2.35 -9.16
CA LYS A 92 -13.22 3.26 -8.78
C LYS A 92 -13.37 3.46 -7.27
N ASP A 93 -12.91 2.49 -6.46
CA ASP A 93 -13.03 2.48 -5.01
C ASP A 93 -11.76 3.05 -4.32
N VAL A 94 -10.76 3.47 -5.12
CA VAL A 94 -9.50 4.01 -4.64
C VAL A 94 -9.56 5.54 -4.58
N GLN A 95 -9.18 6.09 -3.43
CA GLN A 95 -8.83 7.49 -3.30
C GLN A 95 -7.31 7.65 -3.36
N VAL A 96 -6.85 8.71 -4.01
CA VAL A 96 -5.43 8.98 -4.15
C VAL A 96 -5.05 10.24 -3.38
N GLU A 97 -4.04 10.11 -2.54
CA GLU A 97 -3.40 11.23 -1.83
C GLU A 97 -1.98 11.43 -2.34
N GLN A 98 -1.57 12.69 -2.43
CA GLN A 98 -0.17 13.04 -2.70
C GLN A 98 0.62 13.00 -1.39
N ALA A 99 1.73 12.26 -1.37
CA ALA A 99 2.63 12.24 -0.22
C ALA A 99 3.25 13.62 0.03
N PRO A 100 3.43 14.01 1.29
CA PRO A 100 4.33 15.10 1.64
C PRO A 100 5.78 14.70 1.31
N LEU A 101 6.69 15.66 1.32
CA LEU A 101 8.13 15.36 1.29
C LEU A 101 8.53 14.70 2.61
N ASP A 102 8.93 13.42 2.54
CA ASP A 102 9.26 12.62 3.70
C ASP A 102 10.25 11.51 3.31
N ASP A 103 11.39 11.46 3.98
CA ASP A 103 12.48 10.50 3.71
C ASP A 103 12.04 9.03 3.79
N ARG A 104 10.95 8.74 4.50
CA ARG A 104 10.37 7.39 4.58
C ARG A 104 9.91 6.85 3.23
N TYR A 105 9.53 7.71 2.30
CA TYR A 105 9.19 7.32 0.92
C TYR A 105 10.43 7.11 0.03
N GLY A 106 11.63 7.37 0.54
CA GLY A 106 12.85 7.37 -0.23
C GLY A 106 12.88 8.52 -1.24
N ARG A 107 13.42 8.27 -2.43
CA ARG A 107 13.57 9.33 -3.44
C ARG A 107 12.22 9.77 -4.01
N GLN A 108 11.85 11.02 -3.78
CA GLN A 108 10.65 11.68 -4.29
C GLN A 108 11.02 12.74 -5.32
N VAL A 109 11.41 12.34 -6.52
CA VAL A 109 11.89 13.23 -7.58
C VAL A 109 11.15 12.99 -8.88
N ALA A 110 10.71 14.08 -9.52
CA ALA A 110 10.22 14.09 -10.90
C ALA A 110 11.38 14.48 -11.82
N GLY A 111 12.02 13.51 -12.49
CA GLY A 111 13.12 13.79 -13.40
C GLY A 111 13.82 12.54 -13.90
N GLY A 112 14.50 12.64 -15.05
CA GLY A 112 15.29 11.58 -15.65
C GLY A 112 14.49 10.33 -16.05
N SER A 113 13.17 10.40 -16.18
CA SER A 113 12.27 9.27 -16.48
C SER A 113 12.44 8.06 -15.54
N ARG A 114 12.87 8.32 -14.29
CA ARG A 114 13.21 7.28 -13.32
C ARG A 114 12.10 6.96 -12.33
N GLY A 115 11.04 7.76 -12.23
CA GLY A 115 10.02 7.61 -11.21
C GLY A 115 9.42 6.20 -11.15
N THR A 116 8.88 5.72 -12.26
CA THR A 116 8.28 4.38 -12.33
C THR A 116 9.29 3.25 -12.17
N PRO A 117 10.43 3.22 -12.89
CA PRO A 117 11.44 2.18 -12.66
C PRO A 117 11.93 2.09 -11.21
N ASP A 118 12.20 3.24 -10.57
CA ASP A 118 12.72 3.28 -9.21
C ASP A 118 11.67 2.92 -8.14
N GLY A 119 10.38 3.14 -8.42
CA GLY A 119 9.29 2.84 -7.50
C GLY A 119 8.58 1.51 -7.73
N TRP A 120 8.83 0.84 -8.86
CA TRP A 120 8.05 -0.32 -9.32
C TRP A 120 7.96 -1.46 -8.33
N ASP A 121 9.11 -1.89 -7.79
CA ASP A 121 9.16 -3.02 -6.87
C ASP A 121 8.55 -2.66 -5.50
N ASP A 122 8.85 -1.47 -4.97
CA ASP A 122 8.33 -1.02 -3.68
C ASP A 122 6.81 -0.91 -3.69
N LEU A 123 6.23 -0.35 -4.76
CA LEU A 123 4.78 -0.21 -4.91
C LEU A 123 4.08 -1.58 -5.01
N ARG A 124 4.66 -2.51 -5.76
CA ARG A 124 4.15 -3.88 -5.88
C ARG A 124 4.21 -4.63 -4.54
N VAL A 125 5.33 -4.51 -3.85
CA VAL A 125 5.51 -5.09 -2.51
C VAL A 125 4.48 -4.52 -1.54
N ALA A 126 4.28 -3.21 -1.54
CA ALA A 126 3.32 -2.55 -0.63
C ALA A 126 1.89 -3.07 -0.83
N GLY A 127 1.40 -3.10 -2.07
CA GLY A 127 0.07 -3.62 -2.38
C GLY A 127 -0.07 -5.11 -2.07
N THR A 128 0.93 -5.92 -2.42
CA THR A 128 0.92 -7.37 -2.18
C THR A 128 1.00 -7.70 -0.68
N ALA A 129 1.80 -6.97 0.10
CA ALA A 129 1.91 -7.19 1.54
C ALA A 129 0.57 -6.88 2.25
N ALA A 130 -0.07 -5.77 1.90
CA ALA A 130 -1.38 -5.41 2.45
C ALA A 130 -2.43 -6.49 2.11
N MET A 131 -2.51 -6.90 0.85
CA MET A 131 -3.40 -7.99 0.40
C MET A 131 -3.10 -9.31 1.15
N HIS A 132 -1.82 -9.66 1.31
CA HIS A 132 -1.41 -10.87 2.04
C HIS A 132 -1.93 -10.87 3.48
N LEU A 133 -1.78 -9.76 4.21
CA LEU A 133 -2.27 -9.64 5.60
C LEU A 133 -3.79 -9.85 5.68
N LEU A 134 -4.55 -9.26 4.74
CA LEU A 134 -6.00 -9.43 4.68
C LEU A 134 -6.42 -10.87 4.36
N VAL A 135 -5.71 -11.54 3.44
CA VAL A 135 -5.97 -12.97 3.13
C VAL A 135 -5.68 -13.86 4.34
N VAL A 136 -4.58 -13.61 5.06
CA VAL A 136 -4.24 -14.35 6.30
C VAL A 136 -5.28 -14.08 7.39
N ALA A 137 -5.76 -12.83 7.53
CA ALA A 137 -6.80 -12.47 8.48
C ALA A 137 -8.10 -13.24 8.23
N ALA A 138 -8.56 -13.29 6.99
CA ALA A 138 -9.77 -14.04 6.60
C ALA A 138 -9.59 -15.55 6.83
N ALA A 139 -8.46 -16.12 6.42
CA ALA A 139 -8.16 -17.53 6.63
C ALA A 139 -8.18 -17.91 8.12
N LYS A 140 -7.59 -17.06 8.97
CA LYS A 140 -7.61 -17.21 10.42
C LYS A 140 -9.03 -17.12 10.99
N GLN A 141 -9.82 -16.14 10.53
CA GLN A 141 -11.21 -15.98 10.97
C GLN A 141 -12.09 -17.18 10.60
N TRP A 142 -11.83 -17.80 9.44
CA TRP A 142 -12.61 -18.96 8.95
C TRP A 142 -12.06 -20.32 9.38
N GLY A 143 -10.87 -20.35 9.98
CA GLY A 143 -10.21 -21.62 10.38
C GLY A 143 -9.81 -22.48 9.17
N VAL A 144 -9.41 -21.85 8.05
CA VAL A 144 -9.03 -22.54 6.80
C VAL A 144 -7.59 -22.21 6.42
N ALA A 145 -7.02 -22.99 5.49
CA ALA A 145 -5.68 -22.71 5.01
C ALA A 145 -5.64 -21.41 4.16
N ARG A 146 -4.56 -20.64 4.27
CA ARG A 146 -4.38 -19.41 3.49
C ARG A 146 -4.55 -19.64 1.97
N ALA A 147 -4.07 -20.78 1.47
CA ALA A 147 -4.15 -21.13 0.05
C ALA A 147 -5.59 -21.30 -0.47
N GLU A 148 -6.55 -21.53 0.41
CA GLU A 148 -7.96 -21.63 0.08
C GLU A 148 -8.64 -20.26 -0.06
N CYS A 149 -7.96 -19.19 0.34
CA CYS A 149 -8.47 -17.82 0.27
C CYS A 149 -7.81 -17.04 -0.85
N TYR A 150 -8.56 -16.11 -1.45
CA TYR A 150 -8.05 -15.19 -2.47
C TYR A 150 -8.75 -13.84 -2.37
N ALA A 151 -8.05 -12.80 -2.83
CA ALA A 151 -8.56 -11.43 -2.89
C ALA A 151 -9.21 -11.17 -4.26
N GLN A 152 -10.31 -10.42 -4.24
CA GLN A 152 -10.98 -9.95 -5.44
C GLN A 152 -11.82 -8.70 -5.13
N SER A 153 -11.59 -7.60 -5.84
CA SER A 153 -12.39 -6.37 -5.75
C SER A 153 -12.68 -5.92 -4.31
N GLY A 154 -11.62 -5.78 -3.48
CA GLY A 154 -11.74 -5.33 -2.09
C GLY A 154 -12.39 -6.33 -1.12
N THR A 155 -12.49 -7.59 -1.51
CA THR A 155 -13.11 -8.67 -0.75
C THR A 155 -12.21 -9.89 -0.72
N ILE A 156 -12.15 -10.59 0.41
CA ILE A 156 -11.53 -11.93 0.47
C ILE A 156 -12.63 -12.98 0.29
N ARG A 157 -12.32 -14.00 -0.52
CA ARG A 157 -13.23 -15.10 -0.83
C ARG A 157 -12.56 -16.44 -0.55
N HIS A 158 -13.37 -17.43 -0.15
CA HIS A 158 -12.94 -18.82 0.01
C HIS A 158 -13.24 -19.62 -1.26
N ARG A 159 -12.27 -20.43 -1.72
CA ARG A 159 -12.38 -21.15 -3.02
C ARG A 159 -13.41 -22.26 -3.04
N GLN A 160 -13.67 -22.88 -1.90
CA GLN A 160 -14.49 -24.09 -1.78
C GLN A 160 -15.85 -23.84 -1.14
N SER A 161 -16.19 -22.57 -0.82
CA SER A 161 -17.50 -22.19 -0.27
C SER A 161 -17.84 -20.77 -0.63
N ASP A 162 -19.07 -20.34 -0.40
CA ASP A 162 -19.58 -18.98 -0.66
C ASP A 162 -19.13 -17.95 0.38
N LYS A 163 -18.20 -18.32 1.28
CA LYS A 163 -17.68 -17.37 2.27
C LYS A 163 -16.98 -16.20 1.60
N SER A 164 -17.37 -15.00 1.96
CA SER A 164 -16.72 -13.77 1.54
C SER A 164 -16.74 -12.76 2.68
N VAL A 165 -15.74 -11.87 2.73
CA VAL A 165 -15.62 -10.82 3.73
C VAL A 165 -14.94 -9.60 3.12
N SER A 166 -15.43 -8.40 3.41
CA SER A 166 -14.81 -7.15 2.95
C SER A 166 -13.48 -6.89 3.66
N TYR A 167 -12.61 -6.11 3.04
CA TYR A 167 -11.37 -5.68 3.67
C TYR A 167 -11.63 -4.93 4.99
N ALA A 168 -12.61 -4.03 5.00
CA ALA A 168 -12.97 -3.27 6.20
C ALA A 168 -13.30 -4.15 7.41
N SER A 169 -13.96 -5.29 7.19
CA SER A 169 -14.32 -6.21 8.28
C SER A 169 -13.12 -7.02 8.83
N LEU A 170 -11.95 -6.92 8.21
CA LEU A 170 -10.75 -7.68 8.58
C LEU A 170 -9.70 -6.83 9.30
N LEU A 171 -9.88 -5.51 9.40
CA LEU A 171 -8.83 -4.58 9.81
C LEU A 171 -8.27 -4.92 11.19
N GLU A 172 -9.12 -5.17 12.17
CA GLU A 172 -8.70 -5.53 13.53
C GLU A 172 -7.89 -6.83 13.56
N THR A 173 -8.31 -7.82 12.79
CA THR A 173 -7.59 -9.11 12.71
C THR A 173 -6.29 -8.96 11.95
N ALA A 174 -6.29 -8.24 10.83
CA ALA A 174 -5.11 -7.97 10.02
C ALA A 174 -4.04 -7.19 10.79
N ALA A 175 -4.45 -6.25 11.63
CA ALA A 175 -3.57 -5.46 12.49
C ALA A 175 -2.73 -6.30 13.46
N LYS A 176 -3.24 -7.48 13.84
CA LYS A 176 -2.57 -8.42 14.78
C LYS A 176 -1.65 -9.43 14.08
N ILE A 177 -1.54 -9.39 12.76
CA ILE A 177 -0.73 -10.32 11.97
C ILE A 177 0.64 -9.68 11.72
N PRO A 178 1.74 -10.41 11.98
CA PRO A 178 3.07 -9.90 11.68
C PRO A 178 3.25 -9.67 10.19
N VAL A 179 3.94 -8.60 9.85
CA VAL A 179 4.25 -8.27 8.46
C VAL A 179 5.15 -9.35 7.85
N PRO A 180 4.80 -9.88 6.67
CA PRO A 180 5.57 -10.93 6.03
C PRO A 180 6.93 -10.42 5.53
N ASP A 181 7.90 -11.30 5.45
CA ASP A 181 9.14 -11.02 4.70
C ASP A 181 8.79 -10.88 3.20
N VAL A 182 9.54 -10.02 2.50
CA VAL A 182 9.32 -9.80 1.04
C VAL A 182 9.49 -11.10 0.25
N SER A 183 10.38 -12.01 0.70
CA SER A 183 10.60 -13.34 0.12
C SER A 183 9.35 -14.23 0.18
N ASP A 184 8.44 -14.00 1.11
CA ASP A 184 7.21 -14.76 1.29
C ASP A 184 6.07 -14.26 0.42
N LEU A 185 6.27 -13.10 -0.22
CA LEU A 185 5.27 -12.47 -1.08
C LEU A 185 5.35 -13.00 -2.50
N LYS A 186 4.21 -13.44 -3.02
CA LYS A 186 4.08 -13.81 -4.42
C LYS A 186 3.65 -12.60 -5.25
N LEU A 187 4.61 -11.88 -5.82
CA LEU A 187 4.34 -10.74 -6.67
C LEU A 187 3.82 -11.18 -8.05
N LYS A 188 2.84 -10.44 -8.60
CA LYS A 188 2.44 -10.57 -10.01
C LYS A 188 3.64 -10.26 -10.92
N SER A 189 3.91 -11.09 -11.91
CA SER A 189 5.10 -10.94 -12.77
C SER A 189 4.81 -11.01 -14.25
N ARG A 190 3.74 -11.69 -14.66
CA ARG A 190 3.38 -11.84 -16.07
C ARG A 190 2.36 -10.78 -16.49
N PRO A 191 2.43 -10.27 -17.72
CA PRO A 191 1.42 -9.32 -18.23
C PRO A 191 -0.02 -9.82 -18.07
N SER A 192 -0.25 -11.14 -18.22
CA SER A 192 -1.56 -11.76 -18.05
C SER A 192 -2.10 -11.75 -16.61
N ASP A 193 -1.26 -11.48 -15.62
CA ASP A 193 -1.66 -11.42 -14.22
C ASP A 193 -2.27 -10.05 -13.85
N PHE A 194 -2.07 -9.04 -14.70
CA PHE A 194 -2.55 -7.68 -14.48
C PHE A 194 -3.94 -7.46 -15.10
N LYS A 195 -4.80 -6.76 -14.38
CA LYS A 195 -6.16 -6.42 -14.78
C LYS A 195 -6.31 -4.91 -15.02
N LEU A 196 -5.72 -4.11 -14.13
CA LEU A 196 -5.76 -2.65 -14.17
C LEU A 196 -4.58 -2.08 -14.95
N LEU A 197 -3.37 -2.60 -14.71
CA LEU A 197 -2.17 -2.17 -15.42
C LEU A 197 -2.24 -2.58 -16.89
N GLY A 198 -1.95 -1.62 -17.77
CA GLY A 198 -2.12 -1.78 -19.23
C GLY A 198 -3.49 -1.35 -19.75
N SER A 199 -4.46 -1.05 -18.88
CA SER A 199 -5.71 -0.41 -19.28
C SER A 199 -5.57 1.12 -19.34
N PHE A 200 -6.45 1.76 -20.10
CA PHE A 200 -6.50 3.23 -20.11
C PHE A 200 -7.22 3.74 -18.86
N VAL A 201 -6.53 4.56 -18.08
CA VAL A 201 -7.08 5.30 -16.95
C VAL A 201 -6.75 6.77 -17.13
N PRO A 202 -7.75 7.68 -17.16
CA PRO A 202 -7.47 9.11 -17.25
C PRO A 202 -6.75 9.59 -16.00
N GLY A 203 -5.88 10.59 -16.15
CA GLY A 203 -5.20 11.21 -15.01
C GLY A 203 -6.22 11.74 -13.99
N ILE A 204 -6.00 11.43 -12.72
CA ILE A 204 -6.98 11.71 -11.64
C ILE A 204 -7.30 13.20 -11.46
N ASP A 205 -6.35 14.07 -11.81
CA ASP A 205 -6.54 15.53 -11.74
C ASP A 205 -7.04 16.14 -13.05
N ASN A 206 -7.15 15.37 -14.15
CA ASN A 206 -7.49 15.89 -15.47
C ASN A 206 -8.79 16.69 -15.46
N LYS A 207 -9.83 16.18 -14.80
CA LYS A 207 -11.11 16.89 -14.73
C LYS A 207 -10.98 18.24 -14.04
N LYS A 208 -10.27 18.28 -12.91
CA LYS A 208 -10.05 19.53 -12.13
C LYS A 208 -9.24 20.54 -12.94
N ILE A 209 -8.16 20.08 -13.59
CA ILE A 209 -7.32 20.92 -14.45
C ILE A 209 -8.13 21.52 -15.60
N MET A 210 -8.94 20.71 -16.27
CA MET A 210 -9.76 21.17 -17.41
C MET A 210 -10.91 22.09 -17.02
N THR A 211 -11.37 22.03 -15.77
CA THR A 211 -12.47 22.86 -15.25
C THR A 211 -12.00 24.04 -14.40
N GLY A 212 -10.68 24.22 -14.22
CA GLY A 212 -10.11 25.32 -13.44
C GLY A 212 -10.33 25.18 -11.92
N GLN A 213 -10.44 23.96 -11.41
CA GLN A 213 -10.63 23.66 -9.99
C GLN A 213 -9.32 23.29 -9.31
#